data_9beed4405322b004f3f93f3fa99ebd0c
#
_entry.id   9beed4405322b004f3f93f3fa99ebd0c
#
_cell.length_a   1.000
_cell.length_b   1.000
_cell.length_c   1.000
_cell.angle_alpha   90.00
_cell.angle_beta   90.00
_cell.angle_gamma   90.00
#
_symmetry.space_group_name_H-M   'P 1'
#
loop_
_entity.id
_entity.type
_entity.pdbx_description
1 polymer ?
#
loop_
_entity_poly.entity_id
_entity_poly.type
_entity_poly.pdbx_seq_one_letter_code
_entity_poly.pdbx_strand_id
1 'polypeptide(L)'
;ALDSKKVAAAALDVFCVEPMAPDHPFRKHPSLILTPHLGASSEEAQEKCGIEVAEVITAYLLTGEVRNAVNLPFLDARTYEQVKPYMALGEALGKLLAQVVPQQVDRAHITYGGKAQELPNIDPITRSVLMGFLARAAVKDLNHINVRGIAGTLGIAVEEKRSNEPVTFNEWLHVQLFKGDEKVGSAGGTFFGSPSNPRIVRLFSNPLEIPLHGTFLMFNNSDRPGIVGYVGTLLSKHSVNIANLSLSRDHAGGHALSVFHVDSEPPLEVLEELRRDPVFSNVRVVKL
;
A
#
# COMPACT_ATOMS: atom_id res chain seq x y z
N ALA A 1 -34.93 -4.57 29.82
CA ALA A 1 -34.11 -5.42 30.69
C ALA A 1 -34.29 -5.06 32.18
N LEU A 2 -34.22 -3.78 32.53
CA LEU A 2 -34.44 -3.29 33.90
C LEU A 2 -35.91 -3.52 34.32
N ASP A 3 -36.88 -3.12 33.50
CA ASP A 3 -38.31 -3.30 33.76
C ASP A 3 -38.71 -4.77 33.93
N SER A 4 -38.10 -5.65 33.14
CA SER A 4 -38.30 -7.10 33.24
C SER A 4 -37.50 -7.77 34.35
N LYS A 5 -36.76 -6.98 35.17
CA LYS A 5 -35.89 -7.45 36.26
C LYS A 5 -34.80 -8.45 35.82
N LYS A 6 -34.52 -8.53 34.52
CA LYS A 6 -33.40 -9.32 33.97
C LYS A 6 -32.04 -8.71 34.35
N VAL A 7 -32.01 -7.38 34.52
CA VAL A 7 -30.92 -6.61 35.09
C VAL A 7 -31.45 -5.89 36.33
N ALA A 8 -30.75 -6.00 37.45
CA ALA A 8 -31.22 -5.45 38.74
C ALA A 8 -31.06 -3.91 38.78
N ALA A 9 -29.93 -3.39 38.33
CA ALA A 9 -29.62 -1.96 38.24
C ALA A 9 -28.51 -1.74 37.19
N ALA A 10 -28.33 -0.50 36.75
CA ALA A 10 -27.23 -0.11 35.89
C ALA A 10 -26.71 1.28 36.23
N ALA A 11 -25.43 1.54 35.93
CA ALA A 11 -24.81 2.86 35.94
C ALA A 11 -24.32 3.17 34.52
N LEU A 12 -24.66 4.34 34.00
CA LEU A 12 -24.31 4.79 32.65
C LEU A 12 -23.69 6.18 32.73
N ASP A 13 -22.51 6.30 32.13
CA ASP A 13 -21.77 7.55 32.07
C ASP A 13 -21.76 8.15 30.62
N VAL A 14 -22.09 7.31 29.60
CA VAL A 14 -22.03 7.65 28.17
C VAL A 14 -23.36 7.36 27.49
N PHE A 15 -23.79 8.22 26.56
CA PHE A 15 -25.08 8.13 25.88
C PHE A 15 -24.93 8.33 24.41
N CYS A 16 -25.85 7.77 23.59
CA CYS A 16 -25.83 7.91 22.12
C CYS A 16 -25.90 9.37 21.65
N VAL A 17 -26.54 10.24 22.45
CA VAL A 17 -26.59 11.68 22.22
C VAL A 17 -26.21 12.38 23.55
N GLU A 18 -25.19 13.20 23.47
CA GLU A 18 -24.67 13.94 24.61
C GLU A 18 -24.68 15.46 24.31
N PRO A 19 -25.18 16.30 25.26
CA PRO A 19 -25.78 15.96 26.52
C PRO A 19 -27.14 15.26 26.36
N MET A 20 -27.45 14.30 27.29
CA MET A 20 -28.73 13.57 27.29
C MET A 20 -29.90 14.52 27.43
N ALA A 21 -30.94 14.36 26.59
CA ALA A 21 -32.14 15.18 26.63
C ALA A 21 -32.79 15.20 28.02
N PRO A 22 -33.35 16.37 28.46
CA PRO A 22 -33.98 16.51 29.79
C PRO A 22 -35.14 15.54 30.03
N ASP A 23 -35.87 15.15 29.01
CA ASP A 23 -37.04 14.27 29.03
C ASP A 23 -36.67 12.79 28.73
N HIS A 24 -35.39 12.44 28.63
CA HIS A 24 -34.97 11.08 28.34
C HIS A 24 -35.47 10.09 29.37
N PRO A 25 -36.05 8.93 28.95
CA PRO A 25 -36.69 7.96 29.89
C PRO A 25 -35.76 7.48 31.00
N PHE A 26 -34.47 7.38 30.73
CA PHE A 26 -33.47 6.92 31.70
C PHE A 26 -33.40 7.82 32.95
N ARG A 27 -33.67 9.13 32.83
CA ARG A 27 -33.61 10.07 33.96
C ARG A 27 -34.62 9.77 35.05
N LYS A 28 -35.71 9.07 34.73
CA LYS A 28 -36.80 8.75 35.66
C LYS A 28 -36.75 7.31 36.14
N HIS A 29 -35.80 6.50 35.65
CA HIS A 29 -35.76 5.09 36.03
C HIS A 29 -35.07 4.88 37.39
N PRO A 30 -35.76 4.28 38.38
CA PRO A 30 -35.26 4.23 39.78
C PRO A 30 -34.01 3.33 39.94
N SER A 31 -33.77 2.41 39.04
CA SER A 31 -32.61 1.49 39.09
C SER A 31 -31.46 1.93 38.19
N LEU A 32 -31.42 3.21 37.75
CA LEU A 32 -30.33 3.76 36.94
C LEU A 32 -29.60 4.88 37.73
N ILE A 33 -28.29 4.79 37.72
CA ILE A 33 -27.38 5.90 38.07
C ILE A 33 -26.82 6.47 36.75
N LEU A 34 -26.93 7.78 36.60
CA LEU A 34 -26.49 8.47 35.40
C LEU A 34 -25.48 9.55 35.74
N THR A 35 -24.35 9.56 35.05
CA THR A 35 -23.33 10.58 35.20
C THR A 35 -23.09 11.26 33.85
N PRO A 36 -22.68 12.54 33.80
CA PRO A 36 -22.52 13.30 32.59
C PRO A 36 -21.11 13.12 31.96
N HIS A 37 -20.73 11.88 31.59
CA HIS A 37 -19.48 11.54 30.95
C HIS A 37 -18.25 11.96 31.78
N LEU A 38 -18.17 11.46 33.01
CA LEU A 38 -17.12 11.80 33.97
C LEU A 38 -15.95 10.80 34.03
N GLY A 39 -15.95 9.74 33.21
CA GLY A 39 -14.97 8.65 33.30
C GLY A 39 -13.50 9.10 33.28
N ALA A 40 -13.17 10.17 32.54
CA ALA A 40 -11.84 10.76 32.51
C ALA A 40 -11.66 12.02 33.36
N SER A 41 -12.65 12.38 34.21
CA SER A 41 -12.65 13.65 34.95
C SER A 41 -12.10 13.54 36.37
N SER A 42 -11.73 12.34 36.84
CA SER A 42 -11.02 12.18 38.11
C SER A 42 -9.54 12.51 37.99
N GLU A 43 -8.90 13.00 39.03
CA GLU A 43 -7.45 13.29 39.04
C GLU A 43 -6.63 12.07 38.64
N GLU A 44 -6.95 10.89 39.15
CA GLU A 44 -6.28 9.63 38.79
C GLU A 44 -6.44 9.26 37.33
N ALA A 45 -7.62 9.47 36.75
CA ALA A 45 -7.86 9.18 35.34
C ALA A 45 -7.07 10.16 34.43
N GLN A 46 -7.04 11.44 34.78
CA GLN A 46 -6.28 12.45 34.02
C GLN A 46 -4.77 12.19 34.07
N GLU A 47 -4.23 11.83 35.26
CA GLU A 47 -2.83 11.47 35.40
C GLU A 47 -2.48 10.25 34.56
N LYS A 48 -3.27 9.17 34.62
CA LYS A 48 -3.06 7.96 33.82
C LYS A 48 -3.14 8.25 32.31
N CYS A 49 -4.16 8.99 31.87
CA CYS A 49 -4.28 9.39 30.47
C CYS A 49 -3.09 10.23 30.00
N GLY A 50 -2.61 11.16 30.83
CA GLY A 50 -1.43 11.98 30.51
C GLY A 50 -0.17 11.15 30.34
N ILE A 51 0.08 10.19 31.24
CA ILE A 51 1.22 9.27 31.15
C ILE A 51 1.11 8.39 29.91
N GLU A 52 -0.06 7.75 29.67
CA GLU A 52 -0.26 6.87 28.52
C GLU A 52 -0.08 7.62 27.18
N VAL A 53 -0.62 8.83 27.06
CA VAL A 53 -0.45 9.66 25.86
C VAL A 53 1.02 10.01 25.65
N ALA A 54 1.76 10.37 26.71
CA ALA A 54 3.19 10.66 26.61
C ALA A 54 4.00 9.44 26.14
N GLU A 55 3.70 8.25 26.67
CA GLU A 55 4.33 6.99 26.26
C GLU A 55 4.03 6.66 24.79
N VAL A 56 2.79 6.77 24.35
CA VAL A 56 2.35 6.50 22.97
C VAL A 56 3.02 7.45 21.98
N ILE A 57 3.04 8.76 22.30
CA ILE A 57 3.72 9.76 21.44
C ILE A 57 5.23 9.49 21.39
N THR A 58 5.85 9.17 22.53
CA THR A 58 7.28 8.87 22.58
C THR A 58 7.61 7.63 21.74
N ALA A 59 6.83 6.56 21.86
CA ALA A 59 7.03 5.36 21.04
C ALA A 59 6.90 5.68 19.55
N TYR A 60 5.91 6.46 19.15
CA TYR A 60 5.74 6.89 17.76
C TYR A 60 6.94 7.71 17.25
N LEU A 61 7.42 8.67 18.01
CA LEU A 61 8.53 9.52 17.60
C LEU A 61 9.88 8.78 17.53
N LEU A 62 10.09 7.79 18.40
CA LEU A 62 11.34 7.03 18.45
C LEU A 62 11.37 5.85 17.49
N THR A 63 10.26 5.15 17.30
CA THR A 63 10.20 3.87 16.59
C THR A 63 9.20 3.83 15.43
N GLY A 64 8.35 4.86 15.29
CA GLY A 64 7.23 4.87 14.33
C GLY A 64 6.06 3.96 14.76
N GLU A 65 6.09 3.39 15.98
CA GLU A 65 5.04 2.53 16.49
C GLU A 65 3.75 3.32 16.72
N VAL A 66 2.68 2.93 16.06
CA VAL A 66 1.36 3.57 16.23
C VAL A 66 0.49 2.72 17.15
N ARG A 67 0.11 3.29 18.29
CA ARG A 67 -0.84 2.71 19.26
C ARG A 67 -2.01 3.64 19.50
N ASN A 68 -3.21 3.08 19.63
CA ASN A 68 -4.44 3.80 19.99
C ASN A 68 -4.78 5.01 19.10
N ALA A 69 -4.37 5.01 17.83
CA ALA A 69 -4.65 6.10 16.92
C ALA A 69 -6.14 6.16 16.58
N VAL A 70 -6.74 7.34 16.69
CA VAL A 70 -8.18 7.56 16.42
C VAL A 70 -8.50 7.48 14.92
N ASN A 71 -7.56 7.87 14.08
CA ASN A 71 -7.70 7.99 12.63
C ASN A 71 -6.93 6.94 11.84
N LEU A 72 -6.41 5.92 12.51
CA LEU A 72 -5.87 4.70 11.92
C LEU A 72 -6.60 3.49 12.49
N PRO A 73 -6.92 2.47 11.66
CA PRO A 73 -7.42 1.21 12.18
C PRO A 73 -6.40 0.62 13.15
N PHE A 74 -6.85 0.33 14.37
CA PHE A 74 -6.01 -0.33 15.37
C PHE A 74 -5.55 -1.70 14.82
N LEU A 75 -4.25 -1.94 14.85
CA LEU A 75 -3.64 -3.22 14.59
C LEU A 75 -2.98 -3.70 15.88
N ASP A 76 -3.47 -4.80 16.43
CA ASP A 76 -2.70 -5.51 17.43
C ASP A 76 -1.38 -6.03 16.84
N ALA A 77 -0.38 -6.28 17.70
CA ALA A 77 0.95 -6.68 17.26
C ALA A 77 0.93 -7.95 16.36
N ARG A 78 0.03 -8.90 16.62
CA ARG A 78 -0.09 -10.12 15.82
C ARG A 78 -0.63 -9.82 14.43
N THR A 79 -1.66 -9.02 14.33
CA THR A 79 -2.24 -8.58 13.04
C THR A 79 -1.24 -7.74 12.26
N TYR A 80 -0.47 -6.85 12.94
CA TYR A 80 0.58 -6.06 12.30
C TYR A 80 1.65 -6.96 11.65
N GLU A 81 2.17 -7.96 12.36
CA GLU A 81 3.16 -8.88 11.79
C GLU A 81 2.62 -9.67 10.58
N GLN A 82 1.32 -9.96 10.56
CA GLN A 82 0.68 -10.62 9.41
C GLN A 82 0.57 -9.71 8.19
N VAL A 83 0.25 -8.42 8.36
CA VAL A 83 0.03 -7.49 7.25
C VAL A 83 1.30 -6.78 6.79
N LYS A 84 2.33 -6.67 7.63
CA LYS A 84 3.59 -5.98 7.37
C LYS A 84 4.28 -6.40 6.06
N PRO A 85 4.42 -7.69 5.72
CA PRO A 85 4.99 -8.10 4.43
C PRO A 85 4.16 -7.59 3.24
N TYR A 86 2.83 -7.61 3.36
CA TYR A 86 1.93 -7.11 2.32
C TYR A 86 1.99 -5.58 2.20
N MET A 87 2.22 -4.86 3.31
CA MET A 87 2.44 -3.41 3.27
C MET A 87 3.70 -3.08 2.45
N ALA A 88 4.81 -3.78 2.69
CA ALA A 88 6.05 -3.61 1.92
C ALA A 88 5.83 -3.91 0.43
N LEU A 89 5.12 -5.00 0.11
CA LEU A 89 4.77 -5.35 -1.26
C LEU A 89 3.89 -4.27 -1.89
N GLY A 90 2.87 -3.81 -1.18
CA GLY A 90 1.95 -2.77 -1.63
C GLY A 90 2.66 -1.46 -1.95
N GLU A 91 3.57 -1.03 -1.07
CA GLU A 91 4.37 0.18 -1.26
C GLU A 91 5.26 0.08 -2.50
N ALA A 92 5.92 -1.07 -2.70
CA ALA A 92 6.75 -1.31 -3.89
C ALA A 92 5.92 -1.31 -5.20
N LEU A 93 4.73 -1.93 -5.20
CA LEU A 93 3.81 -1.87 -6.34
C LEU A 93 3.38 -0.43 -6.64
N GLY A 94 3.06 0.35 -5.61
CA GLY A 94 2.75 1.77 -5.73
C GLY A 94 3.91 2.57 -6.31
N LYS A 95 5.13 2.41 -5.77
CA LYS A 95 6.35 3.07 -6.27
C LYS A 95 6.67 2.72 -7.72
N LEU A 96 6.50 1.45 -8.10
CA LEU A 96 6.67 1.02 -9.49
C LEU A 96 5.68 1.75 -10.39
N LEU A 97 4.38 1.70 -10.07
CA LEU A 97 3.34 2.32 -10.85
C LEU A 97 3.52 3.84 -10.98
N ALA A 98 3.91 4.53 -9.92
CA ALA A 98 4.21 5.96 -9.94
C ALA A 98 5.31 6.36 -10.94
N GLN A 99 6.17 5.42 -11.33
CA GLN A 99 7.28 5.64 -12.24
C GLN A 99 7.01 5.22 -13.68
N VAL A 100 6.02 4.33 -13.90
CA VAL A 100 5.74 3.77 -15.22
C VAL A 100 4.41 4.22 -15.83
N VAL A 101 3.51 4.79 -15.03
CA VAL A 101 2.18 5.25 -15.49
C VAL A 101 2.16 6.77 -15.66
N PRO A 102 1.29 7.33 -16.51
CA PRO A 102 1.03 8.77 -16.57
C PRO A 102 0.53 9.31 -15.22
N GLN A 103 0.82 10.57 -14.90
CA GLN A 103 0.49 11.17 -13.59
C GLN A 103 -1.01 11.41 -13.35
N GLN A 104 -1.84 11.34 -14.38
CA GLN A 104 -3.29 11.59 -14.26
C GLN A 104 -4.04 10.27 -14.09
N VAL A 105 -4.30 9.92 -12.85
CA VAL A 105 -5.10 8.76 -12.43
C VAL A 105 -6.27 9.26 -11.60
N ASP A 106 -7.47 8.76 -11.85
CA ASP A 106 -8.67 9.12 -11.12
C ASP A 106 -9.25 7.95 -10.29
N ARG A 107 -8.76 6.72 -10.53
CA ARG A 107 -9.23 5.55 -9.80
C ARG A 107 -8.13 4.49 -9.64
N ALA A 108 -8.05 3.93 -8.44
CA ALA A 108 -7.17 2.82 -8.10
C ALA A 108 -8.00 1.63 -7.60
N HIS A 109 -7.93 0.49 -8.30
CA HIS A 109 -8.48 -0.78 -7.85
C HIS A 109 -7.37 -1.63 -7.23
N ILE A 110 -7.58 -2.06 -5.99
CA ILE A 110 -6.65 -2.93 -5.29
C ILE A 110 -7.35 -4.25 -5.00
N THR A 111 -6.86 -5.33 -5.59
CA THR A 111 -7.43 -6.66 -5.44
C THR A 111 -6.54 -7.51 -4.54
N TYR A 112 -7.16 -8.15 -3.56
CA TYR A 112 -6.58 -9.05 -2.58
C TYR A 112 -7.03 -10.48 -2.89
N GLY A 113 -6.13 -11.34 -3.34
CA GLY A 113 -6.39 -12.75 -3.69
C GLY A 113 -5.66 -13.73 -2.78
N GLY A 114 -5.94 -15.02 -2.93
CA GLY A 114 -5.31 -16.08 -2.15
C GLY A 114 -5.36 -15.80 -0.65
N LYS A 115 -4.25 -15.96 0.06
CA LYS A 115 -4.17 -15.67 1.51
C LYS A 115 -4.35 -14.18 1.85
N ALA A 116 -4.07 -13.27 0.94
CA ALA A 116 -4.22 -11.84 1.19
C ALA A 116 -5.69 -11.45 1.44
N GLN A 117 -6.66 -12.14 0.83
CA GLN A 117 -8.08 -11.88 1.06
C GLN A 117 -8.56 -12.27 2.47
N GLU A 118 -7.86 -13.20 3.14
CA GLU A 118 -8.21 -13.70 4.47
C GLU A 118 -7.71 -12.79 5.60
N LEU A 119 -6.87 -11.80 5.26
CA LEU A 119 -6.33 -10.86 6.23
C LEU A 119 -7.46 -10.08 6.93
N PRO A 120 -7.42 -9.96 8.27
CA PRO A 120 -8.49 -9.33 9.04
C PRO A 120 -8.64 -7.85 8.70
N ASN A 121 -7.53 -7.18 8.38
CA ASN A 121 -7.51 -5.76 8.03
C ASN A 121 -6.58 -5.51 6.85
N ILE A 122 -7.11 -5.03 5.73
CA ILE A 122 -6.38 -4.72 4.50
C ILE A 122 -6.08 -3.21 4.33
N ASP A 123 -6.70 -2.34 5.12
CA ASP A 123 -6.53 -0.89 5.00
C ASP A 123 -5.06 -0.42 5.12
N PRO A 124 -4.21 -0.97 6.01
CA PRO A 124 -2.81 -0.61 6.06
C PRO A 124 -2.05 -0.94 4.77
N ILE A 125 -2.44 -2.01 4.08
CA ILE A 125 -1.83 -2.41 2.81
C ILE A 125 -2.25 -1.45 1.71
N THR A 126 -3.55 -1.12 1.61
CA THR A 126 -4.04 -0.08 0.70
C THR A 126 -3.32 1.24 0.91
N ARG A 127 -3.16 1.68 2.17
CA ARG A 127 -2.41 2.91 2.49
C ARG A 127 -0.96 2.83 2.02
N SER A 128 -0.30 1.69 2.17
CA SER A 128 1.06 1.48 1.67
C SER A 128 1.14 1.55 0.14
N VAL A 129 0.17 1.00 -0.59
CA VAL A 129 0.07 1.17 -2.05
C VAL A 129 -0.02 2.65 -2.42
N LEU A 130 -0.90 3.39 -1.75
CA LEU A 130 -1.08 4.83 -1.99
C LEU A 130 0.17 5.63 -1.60
N MET A 131 0.83 5.29 -0.48
CA MET A 131 2.11 5.89 -0.06
C MET A 131 3.16 5.77 -1.16
N GLY A 132 3.35 4.55 -1.69
CA GLY A 132 4.28 4.31 -2.79
C GLY A 132 3.90 5.08 -4.05
N PHE A 133 2.61 5.07 -4.43
CA PHE A 133 2.13 5.73 -5.63
C PHE A 133 2.25 7.25 -5.56
N LEU A 134 1.89 7.85 -4.43
CA LEU A 134 1.91 9.31 -4.23
C LEU A 134 3.29 9.85 -3.79
N ALA A 135 4.27 8.99 -3.53
CA ALA A 135 5.61 9.42 -3.08
C ALA A 135 6.31 10.40 -4.05
N ARG A 136 5.96 10.39 -5.33
CA ARG A 136 6.48 11.32 -6.35
C ARG A 136 5.58 12.53 -6.59
N ALA A 137 4.37 12.54 -6.07
CA ALA A 137 3.56 13.74 -6.04
C ALA A 137 4.22 14.73 -5.05
N ALA A 138 4.29 16.00 -5.39
CA ALA A 138 4.90 17.03 -4.53
C ALA A 138 4.05 17.32 -3.29
N VAL A 139 3.70 16.27 -2.55
CA VAL A 139 2.87 16.32 -1.35
C VAL A 139 3.79 16.36 -0.13
N LYS A 140 3.70 17.46 0.65
CA LYS A 140 4.41 17.55 1.93
C LYS A 140 3.73 16.63 2.97
N ASP A 141 4.55 16.07 3.84
CA ASP A 141 4.13 15.34 5.04
C ASP A 141 3.20 14.13 4.75
N LEU A 142 3.36 13.49 3.58
CA LEU A 142 2.63 12.28 3.23
C LEU A 142 2.96 11.17 4.24
N ASN A 143 1.93 10.57 4.83
CA ASN A 143 2.06 9.48 5.80
C ASN A 143 0.84 8.55 5.76
N HIS A 144 0.92 7.41 6.46
CA HIS A 144 -0.16 6.42 6.48
C HIS A 144 -1.49 6.95 7.04
N ILE A 145 -1.49 8.03 7.84
CA ILE A 145 -2.72 8.60 8.40
C ILE A 145 -3.47 9.39 7.33
N ASN A 146 -2.75 10.27 6.60
CA ASN A 146 -3.37 11.24 5.70
C ASN A 146 -3.47 10.79 4.23
N VAL A 147 -2.79 9.71 3.83
CA VAL A 147 -2.66 9.30 2.43
C VAL A 147 -3.99 9.06 1.71
N ARG A 148 -5.01 8.50 2.39
CA ARG A 148 -6.35 8.32 1.78
C ARG A 148 -7.06 9.67 1.57
N GLY A 149 -6.95 10.57 2.52
CA GLY A 149 -7.52 11.92 2.39
C GLY A 149 -6.85 12.69 1.24
N ILE A 150 -5.53 12.60 1.14
CA ILE A 150 -4.76 13.21 0.06
C ILE A 150 -5.13 12.60 -1.30
N ALA A 151 -5.25 11.26 -1.41
CA ALA A 151 -5.71 10.60 -2.63
C ALA A 151 -7.10 11.15 -3.06
N GLY A 152 -8.04 11.27 -2.11
CA GLY A 152 -9.36 11.87 -2.37
C GLY A 152 -9.28 13.33 -2.82
N THR A 153 -8.41 14.15 -2.21
CA THR A 153 -8.19 15.54 -2.63
C THR A 153 -7.60 15.65 -4.04
N LEU A 154 -6.78 14.67 -4.44
CA LEU A 154 -6.24 14.56 -5.80
C LEU A 154 -7.23 13.95 -6.80
N GLY A 155 -8.45 13.65 -6.37
CA GLY A 155 -9.50 13.06 -7.21
C GLY A 155 -9.34 11.58 -7.49
N ILE A 156 -8.53 10.85 -6.69
CA ILE A 156 -8.30 9.43 -6.86
C ILE A 156 -9.29 8.63 -5.99
N ALA A 157 -10.27 8.00 -6.62
CA ALA A 157 -11.15 7.04 -5.98
C ALA A 157 -10.40 5.72 -5.72
N VAL A 158 -10.52 5.17 -4.52
CA VAL A 158 -9.85 3.92 -4.13
C VAL A 158 -10.89 2.83 -3.90
N GLU A 159 -10.80 1.76 -4.67
CA GLU A 159 -11.68 0.60 -4.60
C GLU A 159 -10.88 -0.63 -4.19
N GLU A 160 -11.40 -1.36 -3.19
CA GLU A 160 -10.79 -2.58 -2.64
C GLU A 160 -11.68 -3.77 -2.97
N LYS A 161 -11.09 -4.82 -3.54
CA LYS A 161 -11.80 -6.05 -3.88
C LYS A 161 -11.07 -7.25 -3.26
N ARG A 162 -11.81 -8.11 -2.55
CA ARG A 162 -11.35 -9.45 -2.19
C ARG A 162 -11.77 -10.41 -3.28
N SER A 163 -10.87 -11.27 -3.77
CA SER A 163 -11.11 -12.16 -4.90
C SER A 163 -10.81 -13.60 -4.56
N ASN A 164 -11.78 -14.47 -4.85
CA ASN A 164 -11.63 -15.93 -4.77
C ASN A 164 -11.22 -16.54 -6.12
N GLU A 165 -10.94 -15.73 -7.13
CA GLU A 165 -10.53 -16.24 -8.43
C GLU A 165 -9.25 -17.07 -8.29
N PRO A 166 -9.15 -18.25 -8.94
CA PRO A 166 -7.94 -19.04 -8.93
C PRO A 166 -6.78 -18.24 -9.53
N VAL A 167 -5.70 -18.13 -8.77
CA VAL A 167 -4.46 -17.50 -9.21
C VAL A 167 -3.31 -18.49 -9.12
N THR A 168 -2.29 -18.30 -9.93
CA THR A 168 -1.12 -19.17 -9.94
C THR A 168 -0.35 -19.17 -8.61
N PHE A 169 -0.53 -18.10 -7.80
CA PHE A 169 0.17 -17.89 -6.54
C PHE A 169 -0.75 -18.05 -5.34
N ASN A 170 -0.24 -18.59 -4.24
CA ASN A 170 -0.99 -18.73 -2.98
C ASN A 170 -1.40 -17.39 -2.36
N GLU A 171 -0.62 -16.35 -2.64
CA GLU A 171 -0.81 -15.00 -2.10
C GLU A 171 -0.76 -14.03 -3.29
N TRP A 172 -1.64 -13.06 -3.27
CA TRP A 172 -1.77 -12.17 -4.41
C TRP A 172 -2.23 -10.77 -4.02
N LEU A 173 -1.49 -9.76 -4.47
CA LEU A 173 -1.86 -8.35 -4.40
C LEU A 173 -1.76 -7.77 -5.81
N HIS A 174 -2.85 -7.21 -6.32
CA HIS A 174 -2.91 -6.62 -7.65
C HIS A 174 -3.46 -5.19 -7.61
N VAL A 175 -2.72 -4.26 -8.16
CA VAL A 175 -3.06 -2.84 -8.24
C VAL A 175 -3.33 -2.48 -9.69
N GLN A 176 -4.47 -1.88 -9.97
CA GLN A 176 -4.84 -1.37 -11.30
C GLN A 176 -5.19 0.12 -11.18
N LEU A 177 -4.70 0.91 -12.11
CA LEU A 177 -4.91 2.36 -12.16
C LEU A 177 -5.67 2.73 -13.42
N PHE A 178 -6.62 3.64 -13.27
CA PHE A 178 -7.52 4.05 -14.34
C PHE A 178 -7.52 5.57 -14.51
N LYS A 179 -7.85 5.99 -15.73
CA LYS A 179 -8.23 7.34 -16.09
C LYS A 179 -9.53 7.27 -16.89
N GLY A 180 -10.64 7.67 -16.28
CA GLY A 180 -11.97 7.34 -16.79
C GLY A 180 -12.15 5.82 -16.88
N ASP A 181 -12.53 5.32 -18.04
CA ASP A 181 -12.70 3.88 -18.28
C ASP A 181 -11.43 3.18 -18.78
N GLU A 182 -10.38 3.94 -19.06
CA GLU A 182 -9.12 3.40 -19.55
C GLU A 182 -8.24 2.91 -18.40
N LYS A 183 -7.78 1.66 -18.48
CA LYS A 183 -6.76 1.12 -17.58
C LYS A 183 -5.38 1.59 -18.03
N VAL A 184 -4.81 2.56 -17.32
CA VAL A 184 -3.52 3.18 -17.64
C VAL A 184 -2.33 2.47 -17.02
N GLY A 185 -2.55 1.58 -16.05
CA GLY A 185 -1.48 0.81 -15.42
C GLY A 185 -1.97 -0.35 -14.59
N SER A 186 -1.14 -1.37 -14.45
CA SER A 186 -1.36 -2.43 -13.45
C SER A 186 -0.06 -3.12 -13.06
N ALA A 187 0.04 -3.51 -11.79
CA ALA A 187 1.14 -4.30 -11.26
C ALA A 187 0.61 -5.32 -10.25
N GLY A 188 1.20 -6.50 -10.24
CA GLY A 188 0.84 -7.59 -9.34
C GLY A 188 2.05 -8.17 -8.64
N GLY A 189 1.86 -8.60 -7.39
CA GLY A 189 2.91 -9.18 -6.58
C GLY A 189 2.45 -10.34 -5.73
N THR A 190 3.41 -11.15 -5.29
CA THR A 190 3.20 -12.34 -4.48
C THR A 190 4.40 -12.62 -3.58
N PHE A 191 4.34 -13.74 -2.85
CA PHE A 191 5.43 -14.24 -2.01
C PHE A 191 5.84 -15.64 -2.47
N PHE A 192 7.13 -15.86 -2.68
CA PHE A 192 7.67 -17.16 -3.07
C PHE A 192 8.10 -17.97 -1.84
N GLY A 193 7.26 -18.90 -1.45
CA GLY A 193 7.50 -19.84 -0.35
C GLY A 193 7.31 -19.25 1.05
N SER A 194 7.68 -18.00 1.30
CA SER A 194 7.52 -17.35 2.60
C SER A 194 7.26 -15.84 2.48
N PRO A 195 6.64 -15.21 3.49
CA PRO A 195 6.42 -13.76 3.53
C PRO A 195 7.72 -12.92 3.46
N SER A 196 8.87 -13.53 3.72
CA SER A 196 10.18 -12.87 3.60
C SER A 196 10.73 -12.81 2.17
N ASN A 197 10.04 -13.43 1.21
CA ASN A 197 10.46 -13.47 -0.19
C ASN A 197 9.42 -12.88 -1.15
N PRO A 198 9.11 -11.56 -1.03
CA PRO A 198 8.16 -10.88 -1.90
C PRO A 198 8.74 -10.67 -3.30
N ARG A 199 7.88 -10.77 -4.32
CA ARG A 199 8.21 -10.52 -5.72
C ARG A 199 7.10 -9.76 -6.42
N ILE A 200 7.48 -8.84 -7.31
CA ILE A 200 6.58 -8.31 -8.32
C ILE A 200 6.59 -9.30 -9.47
N VAL A 201 5.42 -9.80 -9.85
CA VAL A 201 5.28 -10.90 -10.83
C VAL A 201 4.50 -10.52 -12.07
N ARG A 202 3.99 -9.29 -12.11
CA ARG A 202 3.25 -8.75 -13.26
C ARG A 202 3.43 -7.25 -13.35
N LEU A 203 3.64 -6.76 -14.57
CA LEU A 203 3.56 -5.35 -14.91
C LEU A 203 2.78 -5.21 -16.22
N PHE A 204 1.67 -4.46 -16.20
CA PHE A 204 0.65 -4.43 -17.25
C PHE A 204 0.15 -5.87 -17.56
N SER A 205 0.23 -6.31 -18.82
CA SER A 205 -0.08 -7.69 -19.23
C SER A 205 1.10 -8.64 -19.11
N ASN A 206 2.32 -8.13 -18.87
CA ASN A 206 3.54 -8.89 -18.94
C ASN A 206 3.82 -9.64 -17.61
N PRO A 207 3.97 -10.97 -17.61
CA PRO A 207 4.56 -11.68 -16.50
C PRO A 207 6.04 -11.32 -16.38
N LEU A 208 6.51 -11.15 -15.14
CA LEU A 208 7.93 -10.88 -14.86
C LEU A 208 8.25 -11.34 -13.44
N GLU A 209 9.53 -11.30 -13.06
CA GLU A 209 9.95 -11.54 -11.69
C GLU A 209 11.02 -10.54 -11.31
N ILE A 210 10.68 -9.62 -10.39
CA ILE A 210 11.64 -8.66 -9.85
C ILE A 210 11.48 -8.52 -8.31
N PRO A 211 12.58 -8.25 -7.57
CA PRO A 211 12.53 -7.96 -6.15
C PRO A 211 11.87 -6.59 -5.87
N LEU A 212 11.55 -6.32 -4.60
CA LEU A 212 10.92 -5.06 -4.18
C LEU A 212 11.90 -3.90 -4.00
N HIS A 213 13.17 -4.08 -4.27
CA HIS A 213 14.21 -3.08 -4.07
C HIS A 213 15.26 -3.16 -5.17
N GLY A 214 15.94 -2.07 -5.40
CA GLY A 214 17.04 -1.96 -6.37
C GLY A 214 16.77 -0.97 -7.49
N THR A 215 17.70 -0.93 -8.43
CA THR A 215 17.65 -0.08 -9.62
C THR A 215 17.38 -0.94 -10.85
N PHE A 216 16.39 -0.55 -11.64
CA PHE A 216 15.96 -1.31 -12.81
C PHE A 216 16.02 -0.43 -14.06
N LEU A 217 16.77 -0.87 -15.06
CA LEU A 217 16.65 -0.34 -16.41
C LEU A 217 15.52 -1.08 -17.10
N MET A 218 14.47 -0.36 -17.48
CA MET A 218 13.26 -0.92 -18.11
C MET A 218 13.02 -0.30 -19.46
N PHE A 219 12.63 -1.13 -20.42
CA PHE A 219 12.25 -0.69 -21.76
C PHE A 219 11.38 -1.72 -22.47
N ASN A 220 10.63 -1.28 -23.46
CA ASN A 220 10.01 -2.16 -24.42
C ASN A 220 10.90 -2.27 -25.65
N ASN A 221 10.93 -3.45 -26.29
CA ASN A 221 11.71 -3.68 -27.50
C ASN A 221 10.99 -4.64 -28.46
N SER A 222 11.36 -4.62 -29.71
CA SER A 222 11.00 -5.69 -30.63
C SER A 222 11.73 -6.98 -30.24
N ASP A 223 11.01 -8.12 -30.18
CA ASP A 223 11.58 -9.42 -29.83
C ASP A 223 12.42 -9.97 -30.98
N ARG A 224 13.73 -9.68 -30.97
CA ARG A 224 14.69 -10.14 -31.96
C ARG A 224 16.01 -10.57 -31.32
N PRO A 225 16.78 -11.47 -31.95
CA PRO A 225 18.12 -11.84 -31.49
C PRO A 225 19.03 -10.61 -31.34
N GLY A 226 19.92 -10.66 -30.32
CA GLY A 226 20.94 -9.65 -30.10
C GLY A 226 20.58 -8.55 -29.10
N ILE A 227 19.31 -8.35 -28.76
CA ILE A 227 18.88 -7.28 -27.81
C ILE A 227 19.59 -7.37 -26.45
N VAL A 228 19.57 -8.54 -25.81
CA VAL A 228 20.21 -8.75 -24.50
C VAL A 228 21.72 -8.54 -24.60
N GLY A 229 22.36 -9.05 -25.68
CA GLY A 229 23.78 -8.89 -25.88
C GLY A 229 24.18 -7.42 -26.11
N TYR A 230 23.41 -6.68 -26.90
CA TYR A 230 23.62 -5.26 -27.14
C TYR A 230 23.54 -4.44 -25.85
N VAL A 231 22.45 -4.60 -25.11
CA VAL A 231 22.24 -3.86 -23.82
C VAL A 231 23.29 -4.27 -22.79
N GLY A 232 23.61 -5.58 -22.68
CA GLY A 232 24.65 -6.05 -21.77
C GLY A 232 26.03 -5.48 -22.11
N THR A 233 26.38 -5.39 -23.38
CA THR A 233 27.64 -4.77 -23.85
C THR A 233 27.66 -3.27 -23.57
N LEU A 234 26.54 -2.59 -23.79
CA LEU A 234 26.42 -1.15 -23.49
C LEU A 234 26.56 -0.87 -21.98
N LEU A 235 25.88 -1.62 -21.12
CA LEU A 235 26.02 -1.51 -19.66
C LEU A 235 27.45 -1.79 -19.20
N SER A 236 28.10 -2.83 -19.76
CA SER A 236 29.47 -3.22 -19.44
C SER A 236 30.48 -2.10 -19.79
N LYS A 237 30.33 -1.42 -20.91
CA LYS A 237 31.17 -0.26 -21.30
C LYS A 237 31.14 0.86 -20.25
N HIS A 238 30.03 0.99 -19.54
CA HIS A 238 29.84 1.97 -18.48
C HIS A 238 30.03 1.42 -17.06
N SER A 239 30.61 0.22 -16.94
CA SER A 239 30.88 -0.45 -15.65
C SER A 239 29.60 -0.69 -14.80
N VAL A 240 28.45 -0.86 -15.44
CA VAL A 240 27.19 -1.19 -14.81
C VAL A 240 26.98 -2.70 -14.84
N ASN A 241 27.00 -3.34 -13.68
CA ASN A 241 26.78 -4.78 -13.57
C ASN A 241 25.28 -5.11 -13.56
N ILE A 242 24.92 -6.26 -14.14
CA ILE A 242 23.57 -6.80 -14.18
C ILE A 242 23.44 -7.86 -13.10
N ALA A 243 22.58 -7.62 -12.13
CA ALA A 243 22.29 -8.57 -11.03
C ALA A 243 21.24 -9.61 -11.46
N ASN A 244 20.23 -9.19 -12.24
CA ASN A 244 19.16 -10.06 -12.74
C ASN A 244 18.57 -9.48 -14.03
N LEU A 245 17.91 -10.33 -14.81
CA LEU A 245 17.20 -9.97 -16.01
C LEU A 245 15.85 -10.70 -16.04
N SER A 246 14.77 -9.94 -16.20
CA SER A 246 13.45 -10.47 -16.51
C SER A 246 13.02 -9.98 -17.89
N LEU A 247 12.66 -10.90 -18.76
CA LEU A 247 12.18 -10.62 -20.11
C LEU A 247 10.85 -11.30 -20.34
N SER A 248 9.86 -10.54 -20.70
CA SER A 248 8.53 -11.02 -21.06
C SER A 248 8.17 -10.57 -22.47
N ARG A 249 7.63 -11.45 -23.27
CA ARG A 249 7.18 -11.16 -24.64
C ARG A 249 5.73 -11.56 -24.83
N ASP A 250 5.02 -10.85 -25.68
CA ASP A 250 3.65 -11.19 -26.06
C ASP A 250 3.61 -12.46 -26.94
N HIS A 251 4.48 -12.52 -27.98
CA HIS A 251 4.69 -13.67 -28.84
C HIS A 251 6.08 -13.60 -29.50
N ALA A 252 6.52 -14.68 -30.08
CA ALA A 252 7.81 -14.72 -30.76
C ALA A 252 7.87 -13.73 -31.94
N GLY A 253 8.84 -12.83 -31.91
CA GLY A 253 9.02 -11.76 -32.92
C GLY A 253 8.11 -10.55 -32.72
N GLY A 254 7.31 -10.51 -31.63
CA GLY A 254 6.42 -9.39 -31.32
C GLY A 254 7.10 -8.33 -30.45
N HIS A 255 6.40 -7.90 -29.40
CA HIS A 255 6.93 -6.93 -28.43
C HIS A 255 7.35 -7.62 -27.14
N ALA A 256 8.45 -7.13 -26.56
CA ALA A 256 8.96 -7.59 -25.28
C ALA A 256 9.08 -6.43 -24.30
N LEU A 257 8.85 -6.72 -23.02
CA LEU A 257 9.25 -5.91 -21.89
C LEU A 257 10.52 -6.50 -21.30
N SER A 258 11.59 -5.72 -21.28
CA SER A 258 12.87 -6.10 -20.68
C SER A 258 13.13 -5.29 -19.42
N VAL A 259 13.49 -5.96 -18.34
CA VAL A 259 13.79 -5.37 -17.04
C VAL A 259 15.14 -5.88 -16.56
N PHE A 260 16.14 -5.03 -16.57
CA PHE A 260 17.48 -5.32 -16.08
C PHE A 260 17.61 -4.77 -14.66
N HIS A 261 17.78 -5.63 -13.69
CA HIS A 261 18.19 -5.25 -12.34
C HIS A 261 19.68 -4.99 -12.34
N VAL A 262 20.07 -3.78 -12.01
CA VAL A 262 21.47 -3.32 -12.10
C VAL A 262 22.00 -2.88 -10.75
N ASP A 263 23.29 -3.07 -10.49
CA ASP A 263 23.92 -2.74 -9.20
C ASP A 263 24.11 -1.22 -9.01
N SER A 264 24.17 -0.48 -10.10
CA SER A 264 24.29 0.97 -10.09
C SER A 264 23.40 1.61 -11.15
N GLU A 265 23.04 2.87 -10.96
CA GLU A 265 22.23 3.61 -11.93
C GLU A 265 22.99 3.79 -13.24
N PRO A 266 22.43 3.36 -14.39
CA PRO A 266 23.04 3.60 -15.68
C PRO A 266 23.18 5.11 -15.95
N PRO A 267 24.33 5.57 -16.45
CA PRO A 267 24.51 6.97 -16.80
C PRO A 267 23.58 7.41 -17.93
N LEU A 268 23.38 8.71 -18.07
CA LEU A 268 22.43 9.28 -19.03
C LEU A 268 22.74 8.87 -20.46
N GLU A 269 24.02 8.74 -20.81
CA GLU A 269 24.51 8.32 -22.14
C GLU A 269 23.95 6.96 -22.54
N VAL A 270 23.84 6.01 -21.61
CA VAL A 270 23.22 4.69 -21.86
C VAL A 270 21.75 4.85 -22.22
N LEU A 271 21.02 5.68 -21.48
CA LEU A 271 19.59 5.91 -21.72
C LEU A 271 19.37 6.62 -23.07
N GLU A 272 20.23 7.58 -23.40
CA GLU A 272 20.15 8.31 -24.67
C GLU A 272 20.48 7.41 -25.85
N GLU A 273 21.50 6.55 -25.74
CA GLU A 273 21.85 5.58 -26.81
C GLU A 273 20.68 4.65 -27.05
N LEU A 274 20.07 4.07 -26.03
CA LEU A 274 18.90 3.21 -26.18
C LEU A 274 17.69 3.96 -26.77
N ARG A 275 17.46 5.21 -26.37
CA ARG A 275 16.32 6.01 -26.91
C ARG A 275 16.48 6.42 -28.36
N ARG A 276 17.71 6.49 -28.87
CA ARG A 276 17.99 6.81 -30.30
C ARG A 276 17.71 5.64 -31.24
N ASP A 277 17.80 4.41 -30.72
CA ASP A 277 17.50 3.22 -31.53
C ASP A 277 16.00 2.95 -31.53
N PRO A 278 15.29 2.98 -32.65
CA PRO A 278 13.84 2.79 -32.73
C PRO A 278 13.38 1.39 -32.33
N VAL A 279 14.28 0.46 -32.08
CA VAL A 279 14.00 -0.86 -31.54
C VAL A 279 13.53 -0.78 -30.11
N PHE A 280 13.97 0.25 -29.37
CA PHE A 280 13.64 0.46 -27.96
C PHE A 280 12.61 1.58 -27.80
N SER A 281 11.69 1.39 -26.89
CA SER A 281 10.72 2.40 -26.49
C SER A 281 10.52 2.38 -24.99
N ASN A 282 9.96 3.47 -24.42
CA ASN A 282 9.72 3.59 -22.99
C ASN A 282 10.95 3.35 -22.09
N VAL A 283 12.15 3.69 -22.58
CA VAL A 283 13.42 3.53 -21.85
C VAL A 283 13.44 4.41 -20.61
N ARG A 284 13.56 3.79 -19.45
CA ARG A 284 13.54 4.48 -18.15
C ARG A 284 14.32 3.73 -17.07
N VAL A 285 14.76 4.44 -16.06
CA VAL A 285 15.26 3.87 -14.81
C VAL A 285 14.16 3.93 -13.76
N VAL A 286 13.94 2.83 -13.08
CA VAL A 286 12.98 2.68 -11.98
C VAL A 286 13.75 2.31 -10.72
N LYS A 287 13.44 2.97 -9.59
CA LYS A 287 14.06 2.69 -8.28
C LYS A 287 12.97 2.24 -7.29
N LEU A 288 13.15 1.08 -6.69
CA LEU A 288 12.26 0.53 -5.67
C LEU A 288 12.95 0.44 -4.32
#